data_ce0d31caf48452edd59b813ca9498e6b
#
_entry.id   ce0d31caf48452edd59b813ca9498e6b
#
_cell.length_a   1.000
_cell.length_b   1.000
_cell.length_c   1.000
_cell.angle_alpha   90.00
_cell.angle_beta   90.00
_cell.angle_gamma   90.00
#
_symmetry.space_group_name_H-M   'P 1'
#
loop_
_entity.id
_entity.type
_entity.pdbx_description
1 polymer ?
#
loop_
_entity_poly.entity_id
_entity_poly.type
_entity_poly.pdbx_seq_one_letter_code
_entity_poly.pdbx_strand_id
1 'polypeptide(L)'
;MTKPASDKQVAFITTLISERVFEGAVSFATLSSAEASSLISTLLNAPRKAGAGAGSFARVVEEGMYRNAEGDIYRVQRSRESGNLYAKRLNVVEGGFEYVQGAMRLIAPSDKMTLAEAKLFGVEFGICCVCGAFLTDPKSVSAGIGPVCAGRV
;
A
#
# COMPACT_ATOMS: atom_id res chain seq x y z
N MET A 1 -18.55 30.42 28.74
CA MET A 1 -17.89 29.08 28.91
C MET A 1 -17.51 28.52 27.56
N THR A 2 -16.26 28.37 27.29
CA THR A 2 -15.77 27.78 26.05
C THR A 2 -15.95 26.25 26.09
N LYS A 3 -16.64 25.71 25.11
CA LYS A 3 -16.84 24.25 25.00
C LYS A 3 -15.48 23.56 24.71
N PRO A 4 -15.08 22.54 25.45
CA PRO A 4 -13.84 21.82 25.18
C PRO A 4 -13.87 21.12 23.81
N ALA A 5 -12.71 20.86 23.26
CA ALA A 5 -12.58 20.08 22.02
C ALA A 5 -13.19 18.68 22.21
N SER A 6 -13.90 18.20 21.21
CA SER A 6 -14.47 16.86 21.25
C SER A 6 -13.37 15.80 21.03
N ASP A 7 -13.61 14.58 21.52
CA ASP A 7 -12.69 13.44 21.32
C ASP A 7 -12.37 13.20 19.83
N LYS A 8 -13.36 13.41 18.97
CA LYS A 8 -13.20 13.31 17.51
C LYS A 8 -12.26 14.39 16.95
N GLN A 9 -12.35 15.62 17.46
CA GLN A 9 -11.45 16.70 17.06
C GLN A 9 -10.03 16.42 17.54
N VAL A 10 -9.86 15.96 18.79
CA VAL A 10 -8.56 15.59 19.36
C VAL A 10 -7.91 14.47 18.55
N ALA A 11 -8.64 13.39 18.27
CA ALA A 11 -8.14 12.27 17.47
C ALA A 11 -7.73 12.71 16.06
N PHE A 12 -8.54 13.57 15.42
CA PHE A 12 -8.24 14.08 14.08
C PHE A 12 -7.02 15.01 14.05
N ILE A 13 -6.88 15.89 15.04
CA ILE A 13 -5.69 16.74 15.20
C ILE A 13 -4.45 15.90 15.40
N THR A 14 -4.50 14.86 16.25
CA THR A 14 -3.37 13.95 16.49
C THR A 14 -2.92 13.28 15.19
N THR A 15 -3.85 12.80 14.38
CA THR A 15 -3.56 12.24 13.05
C THR A 15 -2.92 13.26 12.13
N LEU A 16 -3.47 14.47 12.05
CA LEU A 16 -2.93 15.53 11.21
C LEU A 16 -1.52 15.97 11.64
N ILE A 17 -1.22 16.04 12.93
CA ILE A 17 0.11 16.37 13.45
C ILE A 17 1.14 15.29 13.08
N SER A 18 0.72 14.03 13.05
CA SER A 18 1.61 12.94 12.60
C SER A 18 1.94 13.02 11.11
N GLU A 19 1.01 13.49 10.28
CA GLU A 19 1.11 13.53 8.81
C GLU A 19 1.64 14.86 8.25
N ARG A 20 1.54 15.95 9.01
CA ARG A 20 1.84 17.31 8.54
C ARG A 20 3.03 17.92 9.25
N VAL A 21 3.70 18.86 8.57
CA VAL A 21 4.77 19.65 9.18
C VAL A 21 4.10 20.66 10.13
N PHE A 22 4.30 20.45 11.42
CA PHE A 22 3.76 21.31 12.49
C PHE A 22 4.82 21.51 13.57
N GLU A 23 5.20 22.75 13.83
CA GLU A 23 6.24 23.12 14.81
C GLU A 23 5.66 23.66 16.12
N GLY A 24 4.38 23.41 16.38
CA GLY A 24 3.69 23.87 17.59
C GLY A 24 3.47 22.77 18.62
N ALA A 25 3.48 23.13 19.90
CA ALA A 25 2.99 22.26 20.97
C ALA A 25 1.49 22.46 21.15
N VAL A 26 0.72 21.36 21.16
CA VAL A 26 -0.73 21.40 21.38
C VAL A 26 -1.04 20.85 22.76
N SER A 27 -1.65 21.68 23.62
CA SER A 27 -2.17 21.23 24.92
C SER A 27 -3.63 20.81 24.77
N PHE A 28 -3.88 19.54 24.60
CA PHE A 28 -5.23 18.99 24.44
C PHE A 28 -6.11 19.20 25.69
N ALA A 29 -5.49 19.34 26.86
CA ALA A 29 -6.23 19.51 28.12
C ALA A 29 -6.98 20.86 28.21
N THR A 30 -6.50 21.87 27.51
CA THR A 30 -7.07 23.25 27.54
C THR A 30 -7.68 23.68 26.23
N LEU A 31 -7.64 22.79 25.21
CA LEU A 31 -8.09 23.11 23.86
C LEU A 31 -9.61 23.23 23.78
N SER A 32 -10.10 24.38 23.37
CA SER A 32 -11.52 24.59 23.09
C SER A 32 -11.92 24.05 21.71
N SER A 33 -13.21 23.80 21.52
CA SER A 33 -13.74 23.33 20.23
C SER A 33 -13.50 24.31 19.07
N ALA A 34 -13.50 25.61 19.35
CA ALA A 34 -13.21 26.64 18.35
C ALA A 34 -11.72 26.64 17.95
N GLU A 35 -10.83 26.58 18.94
CA GLU A 35 -9.39 26.48 18.70
C GLU A 35 -9.03 25.18 17.98
N ALA A 36 -9.67 24.06 18.33
CA ALA A 36 -9.52 22.79 17.64
C ALA A 36 -9.91 22.90 16.15
N SER A 37 -11.01 23.57 15.84
CA SER A 37 -11.44 23.78 14.44
C SER A 37 -10.46 24.66 13.67
N SER A 38 -9.95 25.73 14.28
CA SER A 38 -8.92 26.58 13.68
C SER A 38 -7.61 25.82 13.44
N LEU A 39 -7.19 25.01 14.40
CA LEU A 39 -5.99 24.17 14.30
C LEU A 39 -6.12 23.11 13.21
N ILE A 40 -7.27 22.46 13.11
CA ILE A 40 -7.56 21.52 12.02
C ILE A 40 -7.42 22.21 10.66
N SER A 41 -7.99 23.41 10.49
CA SER A 41 -7.87 24.17 9.24
C SER A 41 -6.41 24.52 8.92
N THR A 42 -5.65 24.94 9.91
CA THR A 42 -4.22 25.24 9.77
C THR A 42 -3.43 24.00 9.37
N LEU A 43 -3.67 22.86 10.03
CA LEU A 43 -3.01 21.60 9.74
C LEU A 43 -3.38 21.04 8.36
N LEU A 44 -4.61 21.20 7.90
CA LEU A 44 -5.03 20.80 6.56
C LEU A 44 -4.30 21.59 5.46
N ASN A 45 -3.98 22.86 5.72
CA ASN A 45 -3.22 23.71 4.80
C ASN A 45 -1.69 23.55 4.95
N ALA A 46 -1.21 22.94 6.03
CA ALA A 46 0.21 22.69 6.22
C ALA A 46 0.76 21.64 5.26
N PRO A 47 2.02 21.76 4.81
CA PRO A 47 2.66 20.74 3.96
C PRO A 47 2.74 19.41 4.71
N ARG A 48 2.60 18.31 3.97
CA ARG A 48 2.77 16.98 4.54
C ARG A 48 4.24 16.70 4.85
N LYS A 49 4.50 16.01 5.95
CA LYS A 49 5.85 15.52 6.27
C LYS A 49 6.33 14.58 5.17
N ALA A 50 7.56 14.74 4.72
CA ALA A 50 8.19 13.79 3.82
C ALA A 50 8.27 12.43 4.54
N GLY A 51 7.57 11.43 4.02
CA GLY A 51 7.52 10.08 4.60
C GLY A 51 6.33 9.78 5.53
N ALA A 52 5.60 10.78 6.02
CA ALA A 52 4.37 10.54 6.78
C ALA A 52 3.17 10.52 5.83
N GLY A 53 2.72 9.32 5.44
CA GLY A 53 1.53 9.16 4.60
C GLY A 53 1.51 9.96 3.30
N ALA A 54 2.64 10.57 2.92
CA ALA A 54 2.95 10.87 1.57
C ALA A 54 3.39 9.54 0.95
N GLY A 55 2.46 8.62 0.85
CA GLY A 55 2.28 8.12 -0.46
C GLY A 55 2.20 9.37 -1.33
N SER A 56 3.31 9.90 -1.81
CA SER A 56 3.32 10.33 -3.17
C SER A 56 2.49 9.23 -3.82
N PHE A 57 1.27 9.57 -4.25
CA PHE A 57 0.52 8.68 -5.11
C PHE A 57 1.23 8.72 -6.48
N ALA A 58 2.52 8.40 -6.49
CA ALA A 58 3.15 7.83 -7.64
C ALA A 58 2.34 6.57 -7.86
N ARG A 59 1.31 6.68 -8.69
CA ARG A 59 0.43 5.58 -9.02
C ARG A 59 1.32 4.47 -9.54
N VAL A 60 1.15 3.30 -8.98
CA VAL A 60 1.69 2.09 -9.59
C VAL A 60 1.19 2.07 -11.03
N VAL A 61 2.10 2.18 -11.98
CA VAL A 61 1.79 2.26 -13.43
C VAL A 61 2.29 1.03 -14.18
N GLU A 62 2.96 0.12 -13.49
CA GLU A 62 3.56 -1.07 -14.07
C GLU A 62 2.94 -2.35 -13.49
N GLU A 63 2.78 -3.33 -14.35
CA GLU A 63 2.42 -4.69 -13.94
C GLU A 63 3.60 -5.36 -13.21
N GLY A 64 3.33 -6.27 -12.31
CA GLY A 64 4.35 -7.02 -11.60
C GLY A 64 3.93 -7.44 -10.20
N MET A 65 4.91 -7.95 -9.46
CA MET A 65 4.76 -8.33 -8.06
C MET A 65 5.24 -7.19 -7.17
N TYR A 66 4.51 -6.95 -6.12
CA TYR A 66 4.77 -5.89 -5.14
C TYR A 66 4.71 -6.47 -3.73
N ARG A 67 5.61 -6.04 -2.87
CA ARG A 67 5.60 -6.36 -1.44
C ARG A 67 5.53 -5.06 -0.66
N ASN A 68 4.43 -4.85 0.07
CA ASN A 68 4.29 -3.66 0.90
C ASN A 68 5.14 -3.74 2.19
N ALA A 69 5.18 -2.65 2.94
CA ALA A 69 5.94 -2.57 4.20
C ALA A 69 5.44 -3.55 5.27
N GLU A 70 4.20 -4.01 5.18
CA GLU A 70 3.59 -4.99 6.08
C GLU A 70 3.94 -6.44 5.71
N GLY A 71 4.58 -6.64 4.54
CA GLY A 71 4.98 -7.95 4.04
C GLY A 71 3.92 -8.64 3.17
N ASP A 72 2.79 -8.00 2.94
CA ASP A 72 1.75 -8.51 2.04
C ASP A 72 2.23 -8.48 0.59
N ILE A 73 1.93 -9.53 -0.14
CA ILE A 73 2.27 -9.69 -1.54
C ILE A 73 1.07 -9.36 -2.42
N TYR A 74 1.31 -8.49 -3.38
CA TYR A 74 0.31 -8.07 -4.37
C TYR A 74 0.80 -8.35 -5.78
N ARG A 75 -0.14 -8.75 -6.62
CA ARG A 75 0.09 -8.86 -8.06
C ARG A 75 -0.71 -7.79 -8.77
N VAL A 76 -0.01 -6.90 -9.46
CA VAL A 76 -0.59 -5.86 -10.30
C VAL A 76 -0.66 -6.36 -11.73
N GLN A 77 -1.84 -6.29 -12.31
CA GLN A 77 -2.09 -6.68 -13.69
C GLN A 77 -3.08 -5.72 -14.35
N ARG A 78 -3.08 -5.70 -15.67
CA ARG A 78 -3.98 -4.88 -16.48
C ARG A 78 -5.26 -5.64 -16.79
N SER A 79 -6.40 -5.00 -16.61
CA SER A 79 -7.70 -5.53 -17.03
C SER A 79 -7.76 -5.56 -18.56
N ARG A 80 -8.21 -6.69 -19.11
CA ARG A 80 -8.42 -6.83 -20.56
C ARG A 80 -9.61 -6.01 -21.08
N GLU A 81 -10.58 -5.76 -20.23
CA GLU A 81 -11.80 -5.03 -20.59
C GLU A 81 -11.61 -3.52 -20.51
N SER A 82 -11.07 -3.03 -19.38
CA SER A 82 -10.95 -1.60 -19.10
C SER A 82 -9.59 -1.02 -19.40
N GLY A 83 -8.56 -1.86 -19.56
CA GLY A 83 -7.17 -1.42 -19.70
C GLY A 83 -6.55 -0.86 -18.42
N ASN A 84 -7.32 -0.79 -17.33
CA ASN A 84 -6.87 -0.24 -16.07
C ASN A 84 -6.05 -1.27 -15.27
N LEU A 85 -5.09 -0.78 -14.50
CA LEU A 85 -4.34 -1.62 -13.56
C LEU A 85 -5.20 -1.90 -12.33
N TYR A 86 -5.12 -3.13 -11.84
CA TYR A 86 -5.70 -3.55 -10.57
C TYR A 86 -4.75 -4.52 -9.86
N ALA A 87 -4.86 -4.58 -8.54
CA ALA A 87 -4.04 -5.45 -7.72
C ALA A 87 -4.88 -6.57 -7.09
N LYS A 88 -4.27 -7.74 -7.02
CA LYS A 88 -4.75 -8.89 -6.25
C LYS A 88 -3.77 -9.15 -5.12
N ARG A 89 -4.27 -9.45 -3.92
CA ARG A 89 -3.46 -9.83 -2.77
C ARG A 89 -3.29 -11.35 -2.72
N LEU A 90 -2.12 -11.81 -2.33
CA LEU A 90 -1.90 -13.22 -2.06
C LEU A 90 -2.68 -13.64 -0.81
N ASN A 91 -3.52 -14.66 -0.97
CA ASN A 91 -4.12 -15.37 0.14
C ASN A 91 -3.26 -16.59 0.46
N VAL A 92 -2.49 -16.50 1.54
CA VAL A 92 -1.55 -17.56 1.95
C VAL A 92 -2.27 -18.84 2.35
N VAL A 93 -3.49 -18.73 2.87
CA VAL A 93 -4.28 -19.87 3.35
C VAL A 93 -4.82 -20.69 2.19
N GLU A 94 -5.36 -20.02 1.17
CA GLU A 94 -5.93 -20.68 -0.02
C GLU A 94 -4.91 -20.88 -1.13
N GLY A 95 -3.74 -20.24 -0.99
CA GLY A 95 -2.63 -20.38 -1.93
C GLY A 95 -2.87 -19.73 -3.29
N GLY A 96 -3.56 -18.61 -3.35
CA GLY A 96 -3.87 -17.92 -4.61
C GLY A 96 -3.95 -16.41 -4.47
N PHE A 97 -4.14 -15.72 -5.58
CA PHE A 97 -4.35 -14.28 -5.60
C PHE A 97 -5.83 -13.94 -5.66
N GLU A 98 -6.32 -13.20 -4.69
CA GLU A 98 -7.70 -12.72 -4.62
C GLU A 98 -7.78 -11.22 -4.91
N TYR A 99 -8.88 -10.81 -5.54
CA TYR A 99 -9.15 -9.39 -5.74
C TYR A 99 -9.53 -8.72 -4.42
N VAL A 100 -8.82 -7.66 -4.07
CA VAL A 100 -9.13 -6.81 -2.91
C VAL A 100 -9.41 -5.41 -3.40
N GLN A 101 -10.60 -4.92 -3.11
CA GLN A 101 -10.98 -3.56 -3.48
C GLN A 101 -10.06 -2.55 -2.79
N GLY A 102 -9.49 -1.63 -3.58
CA GLY A 102 -8.59 -0.61 -3.05
C GLY A 102 -7.15 -1.07 -2.84
N ALA A 103 -6.79 -2.31 -3.18
CA ALA A 103 -5.44 -2.87 -3.03
C ALA A 103 -4.34 -1.99 -3.68
N MET A 104 -4.65 -1.30 -4.78
CA MET A 104 -3.73 -0.35 -5.43
C MET A 104 -3.30 0.83 -4.53
N ARG A 105 -4.04 1.11 -3.46
CA ARG A 105 -3.70 2.17 -2.49
C ARG A 105 -2.76 1.69 -1.39
N LEU A 106 -2.59 0.38 -1.26
CA LEU A 106 -1.77 -0.26 -0.24
C LEU A 106 -0.34 -0.53 -0.70
N ILE A 107 -0.05 -0.22 -1.96
CA ILE A 107 1.25 -0.44 -2.59
C ILE A 107 1.76 0.84 -3.26
N ALA A 108 3.07 1.01 -3.27
CA ALA A 108 3.78 2.10 -3.92
C ALA A 108 4.68 1.55 -5.05
N PRO A 109 5.12 2.38 -6.01
CA PRO A 109 6.09 1.95 -7.02
C PRO A 109 7.41 1.41 -6.45
N SER A 110 7.81 1.92 -5.27
CA SER A 110 9.00 1.45 -4.54
C SER A 110 8.87 0.02 -4.01
N ASP A 111 7.64 -0.49 -3.88
CA ASP A 111 7.34 -1.82 -3.35
C ASP A 111 7.47 -2.90 -4.44
N LYS A 112 7.75 -2.50 -5.68
CA LYS A 112 7.91 -3.43 -6.80
C LYS A 112 9.08 -4.36 -6.53
N MET A 113 8.80 -5.66 -6.55
CA MET A 113 9.82 -6.69 -6.40
C MET A 113 10.67 -6.79 -7.67
N THR A 114 11.95 -6.98 -7.49
CA THR A 114 12.84 -7.36 -8.58
C THR A 114 12.46 -8.76 -9.10
N LEU A 115 12.89 -9.09 -10.33
CA LEU A 115 12.63 -10.42 -10.89
C LEU A 115 13.23 -11.53 -10.02
N ALA A 116 14.40 -11.28 -9.42
CA ALA A 116 15.06 -12.22 -8.51
C ALA A 116 14.24 -12.47 -7.24
N GLU A 117 13.75 -11.41 -6.59
CA GLU A 117 12.88 -11.52 -5.41
C GLU A 117 11.56 -12.19 -5.75
N ALA A 118 10.95 -11.84 -6.87
CA ALA A 118 9.71 -12.45 -7.33
C ALA A 118 9.88 -13.96 -7.64
N LYS A 119 11.02 -14.38 -8.18
CA LYS A 119 11.35 -15.80 -8.37
C LYS A 119 11.51 -16.55 -7.05
N LEU A 120 12.20 -15.97 -6.07
CA LEU A 120 12.33 -16.56 -4.73
C LEU A 120 10.95 -16.76 -4.09
N PHE A 121 10.10 -15.76 -4.17
CA PHE A 121 8.70 -15.85 -3.76
C PHE A 121 7.98 -16.99 -4.52
N GLY A 122 8.17 -17.09 -5.83
CA GLY A 122 7.56 -18.13 -6.65
C GLY A 122 7.99 -19.54 -6.24
N VAL A 123 9.25 -19.72 -5.83
CA VAL A 123 9.76 -20.99 -5.28
C VAL A 123 9.11 -21.31 -3.94
N GLU A 124 9.01 -20.34 -3.05
CA GLU A 124 8.46 -20.49 -1.70
C GLU A 124 6.98 -20.92 -1.73
N PHE A 125 6.19 -20.32 -2.60
CA PHE A 125 4.74 -20.52 -2.66
C PHE A 125 4.29 -21.45 -3.81
N GLY A 126 5.20 -21.94 -4.65
CA GLY A 126 4.85 -22.77 -5.80
C GLY A 126 4.01 -22.05 -6.87
N ILE A 127 4.19 -20.74 -7.00
CA ILE A 127 3.40 -19.86 -7.86
C ILE A 127 4.32 -19.16 -8.86
N CYS A 128 3.90 -19.06 -10.11
CA CYS A 128 4.64 -18.31 -11.11
C CYS A 128 4.72 -16.83 -10.74
N CYS A 129 5.93 -16.29 -10.60
CA CYS A 129 6.18 -14.89 -10.22
C CYS A 129 5.68 -13.86 -11.25
N VAL A 130 5.31 -14.28 -12.45
CA VAL A 130 4.82 -13.38 -13.52
C VAL A 130 3.30 -13.45 -13.65
N CYS A 131 2.74 -14.65 -13.83
CA CYS A 131 1.31 -14.81 -14.10
C CYS A 131 0.48 -15.23 -12.87
N GLY A 132 1.13 -15.62 -11.77
CA GLY A 132 0.45 -16.05 -10.55
C GLY A 132 -0.22 -17.42 -10.64
N ALA A 133 0.04 -18.19 -11.69
CA ALA A 133 -0.46 -19.55 -11.83
C ALA A 133 0.33 -20.52 -10.95
N PHE A 134 -0.33 -21.56 -10.44
CA PHE A 134 0.34 -22.62 -9.71
C PHE A 134 1.33 -23.35 -10.61
N LEU A 135 2.50 -23.62 -10.07
CA LEU A 135 3.56 -24.38 -10.74
C LEU A 135 3.47 -25.84 -10.30
N THR A 136 3.28 -26.73 -11.26
CA THR A 136 3.16 -28.18 -11.01
C THR A 136 4.39 -28.95 -11.47
N ASP A 137 5.13 -28.41 -12.45
CA ASP A 137 6.36 -29.00 -12.94
C ASP A 137 7.53 -28.70 -11.97
N PRO A 138 8.31 -29.72 -11.54
CA PRO A 138 9.40 -29.54 -10.59
C PRO A 138 10.45 -28.49 -11.00
N LYS A 139 10.75 -28.39 -12.30
CA LYS A 139 11.70 -27.41 -12.84
C LYS A 139 11.14 -25.98 -12.71
N SER A 140 9.86 -25.82 -13.00
CA SER A 140 9.17 -24.53 -12.87
C SER A 140 9.04 -24.11 -11.41
N VAL A 141 8.74 -25.03 -10.51
CA VAL A 141 8.69 -24.78 -9.06
C VAL A 141 10.06 -24.32 -8.56
N SER A 142 11.13 -25.02 -8.90
CA SER A 142 12.50 -24.67 -8.49
C SER A 142 12.99 -23.34 -9.09
N ALA A 143 12.45 -22.94 -10.24
CA ALA A 143 12.76 -21.67 -10.89
C ALA A 143 11.86 -20.51 -10.43
N GLY A 144 10.72 -20.78 -9.76
CA GLY A 144 9.72 -19.82 -9.37
C GLY A 144 8.99 -19.14 -10.53
N ILE A 145 9.08 -19.73 -11.74
CA ILE A 145 8.52 -19.18 -12.96
C ILE A 145 8.11 -20.28 -13.93
N GLY A 146 6.96 -20.14 -14.55
CA GLY A 146 6.49 -21.08 -15.56
C GLY A 146 7.22 -20.91 -16.90
N PRO A 147 7.28 -21.97 -17.73
CA PRO A 147 8.08 -21.98 -18.98
C PRO A 147 7.63 -20.93 -19.99
N VAL A 148 6.33 -20.67 -20.09
CA VAL A 148 5.78 -19.62 -20.98
C VAL A 148 6.19 -18.22 -20.52
N CYS A 149 6.19 -18.00 -19.21
CA CYS A 149 6.56 -16.71 -18.63
C CYS A 149 8.08 -16.48 -18.66
N ALA A 150 8.88 -17.54 -18.47
CA ALA A 150 10.34 -17.48 -18.57
C ALA A 150 10.83 -17.03 -19.96
N GLY A 151 10.08 -17.31 -21.01
CA GLY A 151 10.39 -16.86 -22.38
C GLY A 151 9.98 -15.42 -22.68
N ARG A 152 9.35 -14.72 -21.73
CA ARG A 152 8.85 -13.33 -21.90
C ARG A 152 9.56 -12.29 -21.03
N VAL A 153 10.45 -12.70 -20.16
CA VAL A 153 11.22 -11.85 -19.21
C VAL A 153 12.70 -11.99 -19.41
#